data_841a4d059da9128bc7904804c64493da
#
_entry.id   841a4d059da9128bc7904804c64493da
#
_cell.length_a   1.000
_cell.length_b   1.000
_cell.length_c   1.000
_cell.angle_alpha   90.00
_cell.angle_beta   90.00
_cell.angle_gamma   90.00
#
_symmetry.space_group_name_H-M   'P 1'
#
loop_
_entity.id
_entity.type
_entity.pdbx_description
1 polymer ?
#
loop_
_entity_poly.entity_id
_entity_poly.type
_entity_poly.pdbx_seq_one_letter_code
_entity_poly.pdbx_strand_id
1 'polypeptide(L)'
;MPAPEEMHKMRVVYTVPGMEAVTVHRALVYRTAGQTELKMDVYSPAGMREGSRAPVVMLVHGGPISMPSSPKDWGVFISYGELLAASGLVAVTFNHRFYSPSHLQEAAGDVAHAIDYVRGNADSLLVDRDRVGVWAFSGGGVFLSPLMRDVPAFVRCLASYYAVLDLQMPPPGHEDDLSEETRKEFSPLFHLTTNALKIPPILIARAGLDNPWLNATVDRFVQEAVARNVALELITHPGGHHGFDILDDDARSRAIIQRTLLFLKTQLEQP
;
A
#
# COMPACT_ATOMS: atom_id res chain seq x y z
N MET A 1 1.50 -7.51 22.66
CA MET A 1 1.44 -7.73 21.18
C MET A 1 1.82 -9.18 20.89
N PRO A 2 1.21 -9.84 19.91
CA PRO A 2 1.61 -11.19 19.47
C PRO A 2 3.09 -11.22 19.07
N ALA A 3 3.69 -12.42 19.10
CA ALA A 3 5.05 -12.60 18.57
C ALA A 3 5.08 -12.32 17.06
N PRO A 4 6.21 -11.84 16.48
CA PRO A 4 6.29 -11.53 15.04
C PRO A 4 5.84 -12.69 14.13
N GLU A 5 6.20 -13.92 14.46
CA GLU A 5 5.80 -15.11 13.69
C GLU A 5 4.28 -15.37 13.73
N GLU A 6 3.60 -15.00 14.80
CA GLU A 6 2.15 -15.08 14.93
C GLU A 6 1.48 -13.98 14.12
N MET A 7 2.04 -12.75 14.18
CA MET A 7 1.55 -11.62 13.38
C MET A 7 1.60 -11.93 11.87
N HIS A 8 2.64 -12.59 11.39
CA HIS A 8 2.74 -12.96 9.97
C HIS A 8 1.65 -13.93 9.50
N LYS A 9 0.99 -14.65 10.42
CA LYS A 9 -0.11 -15.56 10.12
C LYS A 9 -1.49 -14.90 10.24
N MET A 10 -1.56 -13.73 10.88
CA MET A 10 -2.84 -13.04 11.12
C MET A 10 -3.42 -12.53 9.81
N ARG A 11 -4.73 -12.63 9.73
CA ARG A 11 -5.52 -12.22 8.56
C ARG A 11 -6.32 -10.99 8.92
N VAL A 12 -6.75 -10.25 7.90
CA VAL A 12 -7.62 -9.07 8.10
C VAL A 12 -8.92 -9.46 8.82
N VAL A 13 -9.37 -8.60 9.72
CA VAL A 13 -10.56 -8.83 10.56
C VAL A 13 -11.90 -8.68 9.81
N TYR A 14 -11.85 -8.35 8.53
CA TYR A 14 -13.03 -8.20 7.68
C TYR A 14 -12.99 -9.21 6.51
N THR A 15 -14.11 -9.88 6.29
CA THR A 15 -14.25 -10.87 5.22
C THR A 15 -15.51 -10.63 4.41
N VAL A 16 -15.50 -11.06 3.16
CA VAL A 16 -16.68 -11.08 2.28
C VAL A 16 -16.85 -12.48 1.67
N PRO A 17 -18.07 -12.85 1.27
CA PRO A 17 -18.29 -14.10 0.54
C PRO A 17 -17.46 -14.19 -0.73
N GLY A 18 -16.94 -15.37 -1.06
CA GLY A 18 -16.21 -15.64 -2.30
C GLY A 18 -14.69 -15.43 -2.19
N MET A 19 -14.14 -15.06 -1.03
CA MET A 19 -12.69 -14.96 -0.84
C MET A 19 -11.95 -16.27 -1.11
N GLU A 20 -12.61 -17.41 -0.84
CA GLU A 20 -12.10 -18.77 -1.10
C GLU A 20 -12.15 -19.19 -2.57
N ALA A 21 -12.90 -18.47 -3.40
CA ALA A 21 -13.13 -18.80 -4.80
C ALA A 21 -12.26 -18.00 -5.79
N VAL A 22 -11.43 -17.08 -5.29
CA VAL A 22 -10.58 -16.23 -6.13
C VAL A 22 -9.49 -17.04 -6.84
N THR A 23 -9.09 -16.59 -8.03
CA THR A 23 -7.97 -17.18 -8.77
C THR A 23 -6.67 -16.51 -8.34
N VAL A 24 -5.61 -17.29 -8.11
CA VAL A 24 -4.32 -16.74 -7.68
C VAL A 24 -3.19 -17.27 -8.56
N HIS A 25 -2.49 -16.36 -9.22
CA HIS A 25 -1.21 -16.62 -9.87
C HIS A 25 -0.08 -16.34 -8.88
N ARG A 26 0.58 -17.41 -8.43
CA ARG A 26 1.58 -17.29 -7.34
C ARG A 26 3.00 -17.23 -7.84
N ALA A 27 3.84 -16.56 -7.06
CA ALA A 27 5.29 -16.53 -7.20
C ALA A 27 5.80 -16.10 -8.60
N LEU A 28 5.08 -15.19 -9.26
CA LEU A 28 5.52 -14.60 -10.51
C LEU A 28 6.80 -13.78 -10.24
N VAL A 29 7.88 -14.09 -10.94
CA VAL A 29 9.12 -13.31 -10.86
C VAL A 29 8.93 -12.05 -11.67
N TYR A 30 8.82 -10.90 -11.02
CA TYR A 30 8.66 -9.62 -11.69
C TYR A 30 9.98 -8.86 -11.88
N ARG A 31 11.02 -9.26 -11.12
CA ARG A 31 12.36 -8.67 -11.20
C ARG A 31 13.41 -9.66 -10.70
N THR A 32 14.56 -9.68 -11.34
CA THR A 32 15.78 -10.31 -10.81
C THR A 32 16.79 -9.21 -10.51
N ALA A 33 17.23 -9.13 -9.26
CA ALA A 33 18.20 -8.13 -8.78
C ALA A 33 19.44 -8.84 -8.24
N GLY A 34 20.49 -8.92 -9.05
CA GLY A 34 21.65 -9.78 -8.77
C GLY A 34 21.22 -11.26 -8.74
N GLN A 35 21.37 -11.91 -7.59
CA GLN A 35 20.94 -13.30 -7.39
C GLN A 35 19.55 -13.42 -6.75
N THR A 36 18.88 -12.31 -6.46
CA THR A 36 17.59 -12.30 -5.76
C THR A 36 16.45 -12.18 -6.76
N GLU A 37 15.58 -13.19 -6.78
CA GLU A 37 14.30 -13.11 -7.47
C GLU A 37 13.26 -12.41 -6.59
N LEU A 38 12.71 -11.30 -7.07
CA LEU A 38 11.59 -10.62 -6.43
C LEU A 38 10.28 -11.13 -7.03
N LYS A 39 9.40 -11.60 -6.16
CA LYS A 39 8.18 -12.31 -6.54
C LYS A 39 6.94 -11.55 -6.13
N MET A 40 5.88 -11.76 -6.92
CA MET A 40 4.53 -11.26 -6.64
C MET A 40 3.51 -12.38 -6.76
N ASP A 41 2.36 -12.19 -6.10
CA ASP A 41 1.15 -12.97 -6.30
C ASP A 41 0.05 -12.05 -6.83
N VAL A 42 -0.69 -12.53 -7.83
CA VAL A 42 -1.80 -11.79 -8.45
C VAL A 42 -3.10 -12.52 -8.15
N TYR A 43 -4.01 -11.83 -7.48
CA TYR A 43 -5.32 -12.32 -7.08
C TYR A 43 -6.37 -11.72 -8.01
N SER A 44 -7.16 -12.55 -8.66
CA SER A 44 -8.18 -12.14 -9.62
C SER A 44 -9.57 -12.59 -9.20
N PRO A 45 -10.61 -11.79 -9.49
CA PRO A 45 -12.00 -12.20 -9.28
C PRO A 45 -12.30 -13.57 -9.92
N ALA A 46 -13.14 -14.35 -9.25
CA ALA A 46 -13.57 -15.64 -9.79
C ALA A 46 -14.29 -15.47 -11.15
N GLY A 47 -14.03 -16.38 -12.07
CA GLY A 47 -14.74 -16.43 -13.36
C GLY A 47 -14.30 -15.38 -14.38
N MET A 48 -13.22 -14.64 -14.16
CA MET A 48 -12.62 -13.79 -15.20
C MET A 48 -12.19 -14.65 -16.40
N ARG A 49 -12.41 -14.14 -17.61
CA ARG A 49 -12.13 -14.85 -18.87
C ARG A 49 -11.19 -14.01 -19.73
N GLU A 50 -10.57 -14.62 -20.70
CA GLU A 50 -9.81 -13.93 -21.73
C GLU A 50 -10.63 -12.77 -22.32
N GLY A 51 -10.00 -11.60 -22.43
CA GLY A 51 -10.66 -10.34 -22.82
C GLY A 51 -11.27 -9.54 -21.67
N SER A 52 -11.49 -10.13 -20.48
CA SER A 52 -11.85 -9.36 -19.28
C SER A 52 -10.72 -8.40 -18.89
N ARG A 53 -11.08 -7.27 -18.30
CA ARG A 53 -10.13 -6.32 -17.72
C ARG A 53 -10.73 -5.77 -16.43
N ALA A 54 -10.01 -5.92 -15.34
CA ALA A 54 -10.39 -5.34 -14.05
C ALA A 54 -9.33 -4.34 -13.57
N PRO A 55 -9.73 -3.28 -12.85
CA PRO A 55 -8.79 -2.40 -12.17
C PRO A 55 -7.91 -3.18 -11.20
N VAL A 56 -6.69 -2.68 -10.94
CA VAL A 56 -5.73 -3.35 -10.08
C VAL A 56 -5.34 -2.51 -8.87
N VAL A 57 -5.15 -3.16 -7.72
CA VAL A 57 -4.61 -2.55 -6.51
C VAL A 57 -3.27 -3.20 -6.18
N MET A 58 -2.22 -2.37 -6.13
CA MET A 58 -0.88 -2.76 -5.69
C MET A 58 -0.76 -2.59 -4.18
N LEU A 59 -0.48 -3.67 -3.44
CA LEU A 59 -0.33 -3.66 -1.99
C LEU A 59 1.14 -3.52 -1.61
N VAL A 60 1.53 -2.33 -1.12
CA VAL A 60 2.91 -2.01 -0.74
C VAL A 60 3.10 -2.26 0.75
N HIS A 61 3.82 -3.32 1.09
CA HIS A 61 4.04 -3.69 2.49
C HIS A 61 4.92 -2.68 3.23
N GLY A 62 4.82 -2.70 4.57
CA GLY A 62 5.67 -1.91 5.46
C GLY A 62 7.12 -2.43 5.53
N GLY A 63 7.91 -1.75 6.32
CA GLY A 63 9.29 -2.08 6.62
C GLY A 63 9.91 -1.01 7.51
N PRO A 64 11.23 -1.11 7.77
CA PRO A 64 12.16 -2.11 7.25
C PRO A 64 11.86 -3.53 7.78
N ILE A 65 12.12 -4.54 6.94
CA ILE A 65 11.90 -5.95 7.26
C ILE A 65 13.21 -6.69 7.47
N SER A 66 13.24 -7.65 8.40
CA SER A 66 14.38 -8.53 8.61
C SER A 66 14.34 -9.72 7.65
N MET A 67 15.49 -10.11 7.17
CA MET A 67 15.65 -11.33 6.34
C MET A 67 15.87 -12.58 7.21
N PRO A 68 15.45 -13.78 6.78
CA PRO A 68 14.61 -14.01 5.59
C PRO A 68 13.15 -13.70 5.86
N SER A 69 12.49 -12.97 4.97
CA SER A 69 11.05 -12.67 5.08
C SER A 69 10.44 -12.52 3.70
N SER A 70 9.17 -12.90 3.57
CA SER A 70 8.38 -12.76 2.36
C SER A 70 7.04 -12.11 2.69
N PRO A 71 6.98 -10.77 2.80
CA PRO A 71 5.76 -10.07 3.19
C PRO A 71 4.54 -10.37 2.32
N LYS A 72 4.72 -10.63 1.02
CA LYS A 72 3.61 -11.04 0.15
C LYS A 72 2.90 -12.31 0.64
N ASP A 73 3.58 -13.16 1.43
CA ASP A 73 3.06 -14.42 1.97
C ASP A 73 2.53 -14.27 3.42
N TRP A 74 2.57 -13.07 4.00
CA TRP A 74 1.96 -12.83 5.30
C TRP A 74 0.43 -12.90 5.19
N GLY A 75 -0.21 -13.43 6.23
CA GLY A 75 -1.66 -13.61 6.27
C GLY A 75 -2.45 -12.35 5.95
N VAL A 76 -1.97 -11.18 6.38
CA VAL A 76 -2.57 -9.88 6.07
C VAL A 76 -2.62 -9.63 4.57
N PHE A 77 -1.51 -9.81 3.85
CA PHE A 77 -1.45 -9.53 2.40
C PHE A 77 -2.18 -10.60 1.59
N ILE A 78 -2.08 -11.89 1.99
CA ILE A 78 -2.89 -12.96 1.39
C ILE A 78 -4.38 -12.62 1.52
N SER A 79 -4.84 -12.26 2.72
CA SER A 79 -6.25 -11.97 2.95
C SER A 79 -6.73 -10.69 2.29
N TYR A 80 -5.90 -9.65 2.17
CA TYR A 80 -6.22 -8.48 1.35
C TYR A 80 -6.29 -8.82 -0.14
N GLY A 81 -5.39 -9.66 -0.64
CA GLY A 81 -5.46 -10.18 -2.01
C GLY A 81 -6.79 -10.84 -2.31
N GLU A 82 -7.20 -11.76 -1.45
CA GLU A 82 -8.50 -12.47 -1.56
C GLU A 82 -9.69 -11.52 -1.40
N LEU A 83 -9.64 -10.59 -0.43
CA LEU A 83 -10.70 -9.63 -0.15
C LEU A 83 -10.95 -8.69 -1.34
N LEU A 84 -9.90 -8.13 -1.91
CA LEU A 84 -9.99 -7.26 -3.08
C LEU A 84 -10.50 -8.01 -4.31
N ALA A 85 -10.00 -9.24 -4.54
CA ALA A 85 -10.43 -10.05 -5.66
C ALA A 85 -11.90 -10.47 -5.53
N ALA A 86 -12.34 -10.89 -4.35
CA ALA A 86 -13.75 -11.18 -4.08
C ALA A 86 -14.65 -9.93 -4.21
N SER A 87 -14.06 -8.74 -4.08
CA SER A 87 -14.74 -7.44 -4.26
C SER A 87 -14.75 -6.93 -5.71
N GLY A 88 -14.19 -7.70 -6.68
CA GLY A 88 -14.21 -7.37 -8.11
C GLY A 88 -12.99 -6.61 -8.63
N LEU A 89 -11.92 -6.48 -7.84
CA LEU A 89 -10.66 -5.84 -8.21
C LEU A 89 -9.56 -6.90 -8.38
N VAL A 90 -8.59 -6.68 -9.25
CA VAL A 90 -7.36 -7.47 -9.19
C VAL A 90 -6.49 -6.91 -8.07
N ALA A 91 -5.89 -7.77 -7.27
CA ALA A 91 -4.93 -7.37 -6.25
C ALA A 91 -3.55 -7.98 -6.50
N VAL A 92 -2.51 -7.21 -6.19
CA VAL A 92 -1.12 -7.67 -6.31
C VAL A 92 -0.41 -7.48 -4.99
N THR A 93 0.08 -8.59 -4.44
CA THR A 93 1.01 -8.59 -3.30
C THR A 93 2.40 -8.90 -3.82
N PHE A 94 3.42 -8.22 -3.33
CA PHE A 94 4.78 -8.42 -3.83
C PHE A 94 5.82 -8.09 -2.77
N ASN A 95 7.00 -8.67 -2.91
CA ASN A 95 8.14 -8.38 -2.05
C ASN A 95 8.98 -7.26 -2.67
N HIS A 96 9.46 -6.33 -1.84
CA HIS A 96 10.47 -5.33 -2.19
C HIS A 96 11.55 -5.30 -1.12
N ARG A 97 12.72 -4.75 -1.44
CA ARG A 97 13.94 -4.85 -0.61
C ARG A 97 14.07 -3.72 0.42
N PHE A 98 13.02 -3.35 1.10
CA PHE A 98 13.10 -2.37 2.19
C PHE A 98 13.61 -3.02 3.48
N TYR A 99 14.93 -3.25 3.57
CA TYR A 99 15.59 -3.92 4.69
C TYR A 99 16.15 -2.93 5.73
N SER A 100 16.43 -1.70 5.32
CA SER A 100 16.90 -0.60 6.18
C SER A 100 16.66 0.75 5.48
N PRO A 101 16.82 1.89 6.17
CA PRO A 101 16.75 3.21 5.54
C PRO A 101 17.67 3.38 4.32
N SER A 102 18.85 2.77 4.31
CA SER A 102 19.78 2.82 3.16
C SER A 102 19.29 2.10 1.90
N HIS A 103 18.23 1.27 2.01
CA HIS A 103 17.66 0.53 0.86
C HIS A 103 16.43 1.22 0.25
N LEU A 104 16.11 2.47 0.62
CA LEU A 104 14.94 3.19 0.11
C LEU A 104 14.90 3.29 -1.42
N GLN A 105 16.04 3.63 -2.05
CA GLN A 105 16.13 3.74 -3.52
C GLN A 105 15.90 2.39 -4.21
N GLU A 106 16.49 1.33 -3.68
CA GLU A 106 16.33 -0.01 -4.24
C GLU A 106 14.91 -0.51 -4.11
N ALA A 107 14.29 -0.29 -2.95
CA ALA A 107 12.91 -0.68 -2.69
C ALA A 107 11.91 0.14 -3.54
N ALA A 108 12.14 1.44 -3.72
CA ALA A 108 11.34 2.28 -4.63
C ALA A 108 11.44 1.78 -6.08
N GLY A 109 12.64 1.42 -6.52
CA GLY A 109 12.86 0.80 -7.81
C GLY A 109 12.15 -0.55 -7.94
N ASP A 110 12.06 -1.35 -6.87
CA ASP A 110 11.32 -2.61 -6.86
C ASP A 110 9.80 -2.36 -6.99
N VAL A 111 9.26 -1.38 -6.27
CA VAL A 111 7.85 -0.99 -6.37
C VAL A 111 7.50 -0.52 -7.78
N ALA A 112 8.35 0.33 -8.38
CA ALA A 112 8.15 0.79 -9.76
C ALA A 112 8.14 -0.38 -10.75
N HIS A 113 9.13 -1.29 -10.66
CA HIS A 113 9.20 -2.48 -11.53
C HIS A 113 7.99 -3.41 -11.34
N ALA A 114 7.46 -3.56 -10.11
CA ALA A 114 6.26 -4.36 -9.87
C ALA A 114 5.04 -3.78 -10.60
N ILE A 115 4.85 -2.45 -10.54
CA ILE A 115 3.79 -1.74 -11.26
C ILE A 115 3.98 -1.91 -12.78
N ASP A 116 5.20 -1.70 -13.29
CA ASP A 116 5.51 -1.81 -14.71
C ASP A 116 5.31 -3.24 -15.22
N TYR A 117 5.69 -4.26 -14.44
CA TYR A 117 5.45 -5.66 -14.76
C TYR A 117 3.96 -5.96 -14.93
N VAL A 118 3.13 -5.53 -13.98
CA VAL A 118 1.69 -5.74 -14.03
C VAL A 118 1.08 -5.05 -15.25
N ARG A 119 1.47 -3.80 -15.52
CA ARG A 119 0.99 -3.04 -16.67
C ARG A 119 1.48 -3.60 -18.01
N GLY A 120 2.73 -4.06 -18.06
CA GLY A 120 3.32 -4.69 -19.23
C GLY A 120 2.70 -6.04 -19.58
N ASN A 121 2.20 -6.76 -18.56
CA ASN A 121 1.55 -8.06 -18.71
C ASN A 121 0.02 -7.98 -18.54
N ALA A 122 -0.58 -6.81 -18.75
CA ALA A 122 -1.99 -6.52 -18.48
C ALA A 122 -2.95 -7.51 -19.14
N ASP A 123 -2.65 -7.95 -20.35
CA ASP A 123 -3.48 -8.89 -21.11
C ASP A 123 -3.52 -10.27 -20.48
N SER A 124 -2.37 -10.83 -20.14
CA SER A 124 -2.27 -12.15 -19.50
C SER A 124 -2.73 -12.15 -18.06
N LEU A 125 -2.63 -11.02 -17.35
CA LEU A 125 -3.08 -10.85 -15.97
C LEU A 125 -4.53 -10.36 -15.87
N LEU A 126 -5.20 -10.10 -16.99
CA LEU A 126 -6.57 -9.60 -17.11
C LEU A 126 -6.77 -8.25 -16.37
N VAL A 127 -5.75 -7.40 -16.38
CA VAL A 127 -5.70 -6.11 -15.69
C VAL A 127 -6.00 -4.96 -16.66
N ASP A 128 -6.71 -3.95 -16.19
CA ASP A 128 -6.75 -2.66 -16.85
C ASP A 128 -5.50 -1.85 -16.46
N ARG A 129 -4.58 -1.70 -17.42
CA ARG A 129 -3.28 -1.03 -17.20
C ARG A 129 -3.37 0.44 -16.85
N ASP A 130 -4.51 1.08 -17.10
CA ASP A 130 -4.73 2.51 -16.90
C ASP A 130 -5.60 2.83 -15.68
N ARG A 131 -5.98 1.80 -14.90
CA ARG A 131 -6.72 1.92 -13.66
C ARG A 131 -6.02 1.20 -12.50
N VAL A 132 -4.97 1.85 -11.98
CA VAL A 132 -4.13 1.35 -10.89
C VAL A 132 -4.40 2.12 -9.60
N GLY A 133 -4.74 1.42 -8.53
CA GLY A 133 -4.71 1.93 -7.16
C GLY A 133 -3.44 1.46 -6.45
N VAL A 134 -2.90 2.26 -5.55
CA VAL A 134 -1.76 1.86 -4.72
C VAL A 134 -2.13 2.00 -3.25
N TRP A 135 -2.00 0.93 -2.50
CA TRP A 135 -2.32 0.89 -1.07
C TRP A 135 -1.09 0.53 -0.26
N ALA A 136 -0.59 1.49 0.51
CA ALA A 136 0.62 1.38 1.30
C ALA A 136 0.33 1.20 2.80
N PHE A 137 1.18 0.45 3.48
CA PHE A 137 1.07 0.12 4.89
C PHE A 137 2.34 0.51 5.64
N SER A 138 2.21 1.12 6.84
CA SER A 138 3.33 1.38 7.74
C SER A 138 4.49 2.12 7.05
N GLY A 139 5.72 1.66 7.20
CA GLY A 139 6.90 2.19 6.48
C GLY A 139 6.79 2.17 4.96
N GLY A 140 5.88 1.39 4.38
CA GLY A 140 5.60 1.40 2.94
C GLY A 140 5.02 2.71 2.41
N GLY A 141 4.50 3.56 3.30
CA GLY A 141 3.98 4.89 2.94
C GLY A 141 4.98 5.77 2.21
N VAL A 142 6.27 5.65 2.49
CA VAL A 142 7.34 6.43 1.85
C VAL A 142 7.42 6.16 0.34
N PHE A 143 6.98 4.99 -0.12
CA PHE A 143 6.98 4.63 -1.55
C PHE A 143 5.81 5.21 -2.34
N LEU A 144 4.91 5.95 -1.69
CA LEU A 144 3.96 6.82 -2.38
C LEU A 144 4.64 8.07 -2.96
N SER A 145 5.83 8.44 -2.44
CA SER A 145 6.58 9.63 -2.86
C SER A 145 6.87 9.70 -4.37
N PRO A 146 7.41 8.67 -5.03
CA PRO A 146 7.63 8.72 -6.48
C PRO A 146 6.32 8.91 -7.26
N LEU A 147 5.22 8.28 -6.81
CA LEU A 147 3.91 8.41 -7.46
C LEU A 147 3.31 9.81 -7.29
N MET A 148 3.58 10.46 -6.16
CA MET A 148 3.15 11.84 -5.89
C MET A 148 4.06 12.88 -6.55
N ARG A 149 5.33 12.55 -6.80
CA ARG A 149 6.28 13.37 -7.56
C ARG A 149 5.92 13.39 -9.04
N ASP A 150 5.79 12.21 -9.64
CA ASP A 150 5.66 12.03 -11.09
C ASP A 150 4.20 12.02 -11.55
N VAL A 151 3.27 11.75 -10.65
CA VAL A 151 1.81 11.71 -10.84
C VAL A 151 1.40 11.02 -12.16
N PRO A 152 1.71 9.74 -12.32
CA PRO A 152 1.42 9.03 -13.56
C PRO A 152 -0.11 8.88 -13.74
N ALA A 153 -0.62 9.21 -14.94
CA ALA A 153 -2.06 9.26 -15.22
C ALA A 153 -2.81 7.92 -14.99
N PHE A 154 -2.09 6.81 -15.02
CA PHE A 154 -2.68 5.49 -14.75
C PHE A 154 -2.93 5.22 -13.25
N VAL A 155 -2.30 5.99 -12.35
CA VAL A 155 -2.58 5.89 -10.90
C VAL A 155 -3.81 6.73 -10.60
N ARG A 156 -4.91 6.06 -10.27
CA ARG A 156 -6.23 6.68 -10.09
C ARG A 156 -6.51 7.04 -8.64
N CYS A 157 -5.92 6.34 -7.69
CA CYS A 157 -6.07 6.62 -6.26
C CYS A 157 -4.92 6.04 -5.45
N LEU A 158 -4.74 6.61 -4.25
CA LEU A 158 -3.79 6.15 -3.23
C LEU A 158 -4.57 5.81 -1.96
N ALA A 159 -4.11 4.81 -1.24
CA ALA A 159 -4.58 4.52 0.11
C ALA A 159 -3.39 4.28 1.04
N SER A 160 -3.52 4.63 2.31
CA SER A 160 -2.49 4.36 3.30
C SER A 160 -3.07 4.00 4.66
N TYR A 161 -2.51 2.98 5.29
CA TYR A 161 -2.88 2.56 6.65
C TYR A 161 -1.69 2.76 7.58
N TYR A 162 -1.91 3.51 8.67
CA TYR A 162 -0.89 3.78 9.70
C TYR A 162 0.52 3.97 9.09
N ALA A 163 0.59 4.77 8.03
CA ALA A 163 1.77 4.85 7.17
C ALA A 163 2.66 6.05 7.53
N VAL A 164 3.96 5.91 7.24
CA VAL A 164 4.92 7.02 7.31
C VAL A 164 4.71 7.93 6.11
N LEU A 165 4.26 9.17 6.35
CA LEU A 165 3.93 10.13 5.30
C LEU A 165 4.83 11.37 5.28
N ASP A 166 5.78 11.45 6.23
CA ASP A 166 6.77 12.52 6.28
C ASP A 166 8.10 12.03 6.86
N LEU A 167 9.14 12.00 6.05
CA LEU A 167 10.51 11.70 6.47
C LEU A 167 11.35 12.96 6.76
N GLN A 168 10.85 14.16 6.48
CA GLN A 168 11.57 15.39 6.83
C GLN A 168 11.66 15.59 8.35
N MET A 169 10.77 14.90 9.09
CA MET A 169 10.84 14.74 10.53
C MET A 169 11.28 13.31 10.86
N PRO A 170 12.59 13.06 11.05
CA PRO A 170 13.10 11.73 11.34
C PRO A 170 12.59 11.20 12.68
N PRO A 171 12.56 9.87 12.88
CA PRO A 171 12.24 9.30 14.19
C PRO A 171 13.30 9.76 15.22
N PRO A 172 12.91 9.95 16.50
CA PRO A 172 13.87 10.30 17.54
C PRO A 172 15.02 9.28 17.63
N GLY A 173 16.26 9.78 17.63
CA GLY A 173 17.48 8.95 17.65
C GLY A 173 17.93 8.42 16.29
N HIS A 174 17.27 8.84 15.20
CA HIS A 174 17.56 8.43 13.81
C HIS A 174 17.77 9.63 12.87
N GLU A 175 18.14 10.77 13.43
CA GLU A 175 18.28 12.05 12.71
C GLU A 175 19.33 11.97 11.60
N ASP A 176 20.36 11.16 11.78
CA ASP A 176 21.51 11.04 10.87
C ASP A 176 21.43 9.82 9.93
N ASP A 177 20.40 8.98 10.02
CA ASP A 177 20.27 7.76 9.21
C ASP A 177 20.12 8.04 7.71
N LEU A 178 19.59 9.21 7.35
CA LEU A 178 19.33 9.62 5.97
C LEU A 178 19.76 11.06 5.74
N SER A 179 20.31 11.34 4.55
CA SER A 179 20.57 12.71 4.11
C SER A 179 19.27 13.51 4.00
N GLU A 180 19.36 14.85 4.11
CA GLU A 180 18.21 15.73 3.93
C GLU A 180 17.55 15.55 2.54
N GLU A 181 18.37 15.36 1.51
CA GLU A 181 17.92 15.13 0.14
C GLU A 181 17.09 13.82 0.05
N THR A 182 17.59 12.72 0.61
CA THR A 182 16.87 11.43 0.66
C THR A 182 15.58 11.56 1.45
N ARG A 183 15.59 12.28 2.59
CA ARG A 183 14.37 12.51 3.37
C ARG A 183 13.32 13.28 2.58
N LYS A 184 13.70 14.30 1.81
CA LYS A 184 12.79 15.04 0.92
C LYS A 184 12.27 14.15 -0.20
N GLU A 185 13.15 13.38 -0.84
CA GLU A 185 12.79 12.50 -1.94
C GLU A 185 11.75 11.45 -1.53
N PHE A 186 11.89 10.86 -0.34
CA PHE A 186 11.00 9.82 0.17
C PHE A 186 9.96 10.31 1.19
N SER A 187 9.69 11.61 1.25
CA SER A 187 8.60 12.19 2.03
C SER A 187 7.38 12.47 1.17
N PRO A 188 6.27 11.69 1.29
CA PRO A 188 5.02 12.00 0.62
C PRO A 188 4.56 13.44 0.86
N LEU A 189 4.73 13.95 2.09
CA LEU A 189 4.40 15.34 2.44
C LEU A 189 5.15 16.36 1.57
N PHE A 190 6.44 16.14 1.29
CA PHE A 190 7.22 17.05 0.44
C PHE A 190 6.62 17.14 -0.97
N HIS A 191 6.28 16.01 -1.58
CA HIS A 191 5.69 15.96 -2.92
C HIS A 191 4.25 16.46 -2.95
N LEU A 192 3.50 16.29 -1.86
CA LEU A 192 2.19 16.90 -1.72
C LEU A 192 2.30 18.43 -1.76
N THR A 193 3.28 19.02 -1.11
CA THR A 193 3.44 20.50 -1.12
C THR A 193 3.80 21.05 -2.49
N THR A 194 4.42 20.26 -3.35
CA THR A 194 4.87 20.69 -4.69
C THR A 194 3.85 20.38 -5.79
N ASN A 195 3.01 19.34 -5.65
CA ASN A 195 2.14 18.80 -6.70
C ASN A 195 0.65 18.71 -6.30
N ALA A 196 0.22 19.37 -5.25
CA ALA A 196 -1.11 19.20 -4.63
C ALA A 196 -2.28 19.05 -5.61
N LEU A 197 -2.37 19.90 -6.63
CA LEU A 197 -3.48 19.90 -7.60
C LEU A 197 -3.49 18.71 -8.57
N LYS A 198 -2.42 17.92 -8.62
CA LYS A 198 -2.28 16.78 -9.54
C LYS A 198 -2.40 15.44 -8.81
N ILE A 199 -2.25 15.46 -7.49
CA ILE A 199 -2.27 14.23 -6.69
C ILE A 199 -3.65 13.56 -6.81
N PRO A 200 -3.69 12.25 -7.13
CA PRO A 200 -4.96 11.54 -7.20
C PRO A 200 -5.62 11.47 -5.81
N PRO A 201 -6.94 11.21 -5.75
CA PRO A 201 -7.64 11.04 -4.48
C PRO A 201 -6.91 10.07 -3.55
N ILE A 202 -6.79 10.45 -2.28
CA ILE A 202 -6.10 9.64 -1.27
C ILE A 202 -7.01 9.34 -0.08
N LEU A 203 -7.01 8.07 0.38
CA LEU A 203 -7.61 7.66 1.64
C LEU A 203 -6.52 7.36 2.67
N ILE A 204 -6.67 7.91 3.87
CA ILE A 204 -5.74 7.68 4.99
C ILE A 204 -6.51 7.07 6.15
N ALA A 205 -6.07 5.93 6.65
CA ALA A 205 -6.55 5.34 7.90
C ALA A 205 -5.47 5.50 8.99
N ARG A 206 -5.83 6.26 10.04
CA ARG A 206 -4.95 6.61 11.15
C ARG A 206 -5.28 5.77 12.37
N ALA A 207 -4.29 5.11 12.95
CA ALA A 207 -4.39 4.35 14.19
C ALA A 207 -4.09 5.25 15.41
N GLY A 208 -5.06 5.44 16.29
CA GLY A 208 -4.95 6.40 17.40
C GLY A 208 -3.92 6.03 18.47
N LEU A 209 -3.73 4.73 18.70
CA LEU A 209 -2.78 4.18 19.68
C LEU A 209 -1.43 3.79 19.04
N ASP A 210 -1.15 4.26 17.85
CA ASP A 210 0.13 4.04 17.18
C ASP A 210 1.26 4.87 17.79
N ASN A 211 2.50 4.59 17.37
CA ASN A 211 3.67 5.38 17.75
C ASN A 211 3.40 6.88 17.52
N PRO A 212 3.62 7.75 18.54
CA PRO A 212 3.36 9.18 18.43
C PRO A 212 4.10 9.86 17.26
N TRP A 213 5.34 9.44 16.96
CA TRP A 213 6.08 9.96 15.83
C TRP A 213 5.37 9.64 14.51
N LEU A 214 4.95 8.37 14.33
CA LEU A 214 4.26 7.95 13.11
C LEU A 214 2.95 8.73 12.93
N ASN A 215 2.15 8.84 14.00
CA ASN A 215 0.93 9.65 13.99
C ASN A 215 1.20 11.12 13.65
N ALA A 216 2.31 11.70 14.14
CA ALA A 216 2.69 13.08 13.81
C ALA A 216 2.99 13.24 12.31
N THR A 217 3.59 12.23 11.64
CA THR A 217 3.81 12.27 10.17
C THR A 217 2.49 12.27 9.40
N VAL A 218 1.52 11.48 9.84
CA VAL A 218 0.17 11.44 9.27
C VAL A 218 -0.55 12.77 9.50
N ASP A 219 -0.52 13.30 10.73
CA ASP A 219 -1.24 14.53 11.09
C ASP A 219 -0.73 15.74 10.30
N ARG A 220 0.60 15.86 10.11
CA ARG A 220 1.21 16.90 9.26
C ARG A 220 0.79 16.77 7.79
N PHE A 221 0.82 15.55 7.26
CA PHE A 221 0.37 15.30 5.89
C PHE A 221 -1.09 15.71 5.69
N VAL A 222 -1.98 15.32 6.61
CA VAL A 222 -3.41 15.66 6.57
C VAL A 222 -3.62 17.16 6.64
N GLN A 223 -2.92 17.85 7.52
CA GLN A 223 -3.00 19.32 7.65
C GLN A 223 -2.66 20.00 6.33
N GLU A 224 -1.56 19.62 5.68
CA GLU A 224 -1.14 20.19 4.40
C GLU A 224 -2.09 19.82 3.25
N ALA A 225 -2.60 18.59 3.24
CA ALA A 225 -3.56 18.15 2.23
C ALA A 225 -4.85 18.98 2.27
N VAL A 226 -5.38 19.23 3.47
CA VAL A 226 -6.55 20.07 3.68
C VAL A 226 -6.25 21.52 3.28
N ALA A 227 -5.11 22.07 3.69
CA ALA A 227 -4.71 23.44 3.35
C ALA A 227 -4.59 23.69 1.84
N ARG A 228 -4.32 22.62 1.06
CA ARG A 228 -4.13 22.67 -0.40
C ARG A 228 -5.30 22.12 -1.21
N ASN A 229 -6.44 21.81 -0.55
CA ASN A 229 -7.64 21.25 -1.18
C ASN A 229 -7.37 19.94 -1.96
N VAL A 230 -6.46 19.10 -1.47
CA VAL A 230 -6.26 17.75 -2.03
C VAL A 230 -7.49 16.90 -1.74
N ALA A 231 -7.90 16.08 -2.69
CA ALA A 231 -9.01 15.14 -2.53
C ALA A 231 -8.63 14.06 -1.50
N LEU A 232 -8.88 14.33 -0.22
CA LEU A 232 -8.49 13.50 0.92
C LEU A 232 -9.72 12.96 1.64
N GLU A 233 -9.68 11.66 1.95
CA GLU A 233 -10.54 11.03 2.93
C GLU A 233 -9.70 10.54 4.12
N LEU A 234 -9.92 11.14 5.30
CA LEU A 234 -9.29 10.71 6.56
C LEU A 234 -10.27 9.88 7.37
N ILE A 235 -9.84 8.67 7.77
CA ILE A 235 -10.59 7.84 8.69
C ILE A 235 -9.70 7.56 9.92
N THR A 236 -10.20 7.88 11.11
CA THR A 236 -9.47 7.63 12.36
C THR A 236 -10.04 6.41 13.08
N HIS A 237 -9.15 5.61 13.65
CA HIS A 237 -9.48 4.58 14.64
C HIS A 237 -8.92 5.01 15.99
N PRO A 238 -9.67 5.73 16.86
CA PRO A 238 -9.12 6.30 18.09
C PRO A 238 -8.50 5.29 19.03
N GLY A 239 -9.05 4.08 19.12
CA GLY A 239 -8.54 2.96 19.92
C GLY A 239 -7.72 1.95 19.12
N GLY A 240 -7.44 2.21 17.86
CA GLY A 240 -6.72 1.28 16.97
C GLY A 240 -5.21 1.30 17.20
N HIS A 241 -4.62 0.11 17.23
CA HIS A 241 -3.17 -0.08 17.28
C HIS A 241 -2.56 -0.06 15.87
N HIS A 242 -1.23 0.02 15.78
CA HIS A 242 -0.52 -0.25 14.55
C HIS A 242 -0.86 -1.67 14.05
N GLY A 243 -1.43 -1.78 12.83
CA GLY A 243 -1.98 -3.06 12.35
C GLY A 243 -3.38 -3.36 12.88
N PHE A 244 -4.21 -2.34 13.18
CA PHE A 244 -5.59 -2.50 13.67
C PHE A 244 -6.43 -3.44 12.79
N ASP A 245 -6.12 -3.52 11.52
CA ASP A 245 -6.79 -4.33 10.52
C ASP A 245 -6.59 -5.85 10.69
N ILE A 246 -5.61 -6.26 11.50
CA ILE A 246 -5.36 -7.65 11.90
C ILE A 246 -5.38 -7.85 13.42
N LEU A 247 -5.13 -6.80 14.22
CA LEU A 247 -4.98 -6.89 15.67
C LEU A 247 -6.28 -6.56 16.42
N ASP A 248 -7.05 -5.60 15.90
CA ASP A 248 -8.23 -5.08 16.58
C ASP A 248 -9.50 -5.58 15.90
N ASP A 249 -9.96 -6.77 16.34
CA ASP A 249 -11.18 -7.41 15.76
C ASP A 249 -12.45 -6.73 16.31
N ASP A 250 -12.70 -5.51 15.88
CA ASP A 250 -13.83 -4.69 16.30
C ASP A 250 -14.63 -4.10 15.13
N ALA A 251 -15.76 -3.47 15.43
CA ALA A 251 -16.64 -2.87 14.43
C ALA A 251 -15.97 -1.70 13.69
N ARG A 252 -15.04 -0.98 14.37
CA ARG A 252 -14.38 0.18 13.76
C ARG A 252 -13.35 -0.25 12.73
N SER A 253 -12.53 -1.24 13.03
CA SER A 253 -11.57 -1.83 12.09
C SER A 253 -12.27 -2.36 10.83
N ARG A 254 -13.37 -3.12 11.02
CA ARG A 254 -14.18 -3.63 9.89
C ARG A 254 -14.77 -2.50 9.06
N ALA A 255 -15.30 -1.45 9.69
CA ALA A 255 -15.87 -0.30 8.98
C ALA A 255 -14.82 0.46 8.17
N ILE A 256 -13.57 0.59 8.68
CA ILE A 256 -12.46 1.22 7.97
C ILE A 256 -12.09 0.41 6.73
N ILE A 257 -11.93 -0.91 6.87
CA ILE A 257 -11.63 -1.80 5.73
C ILE A 257 -12.75 -1.72 4.67
N GLN A 258 -14.00 -1.80 5.09
CA GLN A 258 -15.15 -1.69 4.19
C GLN A 258 -15.17 -0.34 3.46
N ARG A 259 -14.90 0.77 4.15
CA ARG A 259 -14.85 2.09 3.54
C ARG A 259 -13.71 2.21 2.54
N THR A 260 -12.55 1.62 2.84
CA THR A 260 -11.40 1.60 1.92
C THR A 260 -11.73 0.81 0.65
N LEU A 261 -12.39 -0.33 0.76
CA LEU A 261 -12.86 -1.08 -0.41
C LEU A 261 -13.80 -0.24 -1.28
N LEU A 262 -14.77 0.45 -0.66
CA LEU A 262 -15.70 1.33 -1.36
C LEU A 262 -14.95 2.48 -2.06
N PHE A 263 -14.00 3.13 -1.37
CA PHE A 263 -13.16 4.18 -1.94
C PHE A 263 -12.40 3.68 -3.16
N LEU A 264 -11.67 2.57 -3.04
CA LEU A 264 -10.89 1.99 -4.14
C LEU A 264 -11.79 1.69 -5.36
N LYS A 265 -12.93 1.04 -5.14
CA LYS A 265 -13.88 0.76 -6.21
C LYS A 265 -14.37 2.03 -6.88
N THR A 266 -14.83 3.00 -6.09
CA THR A 266 -15.34 4.27 -6.62
C THR A 266 -14.31 5.01 -7.47
N GLN A 267 -13.04 5.06 -7.03
CA GLN A 267 -12.00 5.78 -7.75
C GLN A 267 -11.49 5.01 -9.00
N LEU A 268 -11.49 3.70 -8.93
CA LEU A 268 -11.01 2.85 -10.02
C LEU A 268 -12.08 2.54 -11.09
N GLU A 269 -13.36 2.71 -10.78
CA GLU A 269 -14.47 2.53 -11.73
C GLU A 269 -14.77 3.81 -12.53
N GLN A 270 -14.23 4.96 -12.12
CA GLN A 270 -14.37 6.19 -12.91
C GLN A 270 -13.65 6.06 -14.26
N PRO A 271 -14.26 6.58 -15.35
CA PRO A 271 -13.69 6.51 -16.70
C PRO A 271 -12.38 7.27 -16.86
#